data_133f0a27a165bdba1c5985879a4de483
#
_entry.id   133f0a27a165bdba1c5985879a4de483
#
_cell.length_a   1.000
_cell.length_b   1.000
_cell.length_c   1.000
_cell.angle_alpha   90.00
_cell.angle_beta   90.00
_cell.angle_gamma   90.00
#
_symmetry.space_group_name_H-M   'P 1'
#
loop_
_entity.id
_entity.type
_entity.pdbx_description
1 polymer ?
#
loop_
_entity_poly.entity_id
_entity_poly.type
_entity_poly.pdbx_seq_one_letter_code
_entity_poly.pdbx_strand_id
1 'polypeptide(L)'
;MLSDIPPQTDPRVLVDFRTADDAGVFAWEAGPALVQTVDFFTPIVDDPYLYGQIAAANSLSDVYAMGGRPLTALAIAAFPEVGLDTDTIRQIFKGGVDVLREAGVALLGGHTVRDREIKFGYAVTGAVDPAKMWTNAGARAGDVLFLTKPIGTGIVGTAIKFGRAPEAVVAQAVASMRTLNKGAAEAMAGLPVHGCTDITGFGLVGHATEMAQASGVTLELDAAAIPVFAGIEALVAANRSGGLSSNRAHFADRAQLASPK
;
A
#
# COMPACT_ATOMS: atom_id res chain seq x y z
N MET A 1 11.97 -12.67 -9.81
CA MET A 1 13.01 -12.44 -8.78
C MET A 1 12.80 -13.34 -7.57
N LEU A 2 11.60 -13.45 -7.01
CA LEU A 2 11.36 -14.33 -5.84
C LEU A 2 11.11 -15.81 -6.21
N SER A 3 10.88 -16.12 -7.49
CA SER A 3 10.63 -17.48 -8.00
C SER A 3 11.73 -18.49 -7.71
N ASP A 4 12.97 -18.01 -7.54
CA ASP A 4 14.15 -18.86 -7.31
C ASP A 4 14.46 -19.04 -5.81
N ILE A 5 13.68 -18.39 -4.94
CA ILE A 5 13.81 -18.53 -3.49
C ILE A 5 13.10 -19.82 -3.08
N PRO A 6 13.77 -20.74 -2.36
CA PRO A 6 13.12 -21.94 -1.86
C PRO A 6 11.88 -21.62 -1.01
N PRO A 7 10.82 -22.42 -1.11
CA PRO A 7 9.62 -22.21 -0.29
C PRO A 7 9.93 -22.37 1.20
N GLN A 8 9.21 -21.66 2.04
CA GLN A 8 9.28 -21.82 3.48
C GLN A 8 8.80 -23.21 3.89
N THR A 9 9.52 -23.82 4.82
CA THR A 9 9.20 -25.16 5.33
C THR A 9 8.76 -25.15 6.80
N ASP A 10 8.86 -24.02 7.49
CA ASP A 10 8.37 -23.87 8.87
C ASP A 10 6.83 -23.86 8.85
N PRO A 11 6.15 -24.80 9.52
CA PRO A 11 4.69 -24.88 9.52
C PRO A 11 4.02 -23.70 10.23
N ARG A 12 4.77 -22.87 10.94
CA ARG A 12 4.27 -21.65 11.56
C ARG A 12 4.16 -20.48 10.58
N VAL A 13 4.78 -20.54 9.40
CA VAL A 13 4.61 -19.57 8.33
C VAL A 13 3.26 -19.82 7.65
N LEU A 14 2.27 -19.00 7.95
CA LEU A 14 0.92 -19.12 7.43
C LEU A 14 0.75 -18.44 6.06
N VAL A 15 1.44 -17.31 5.87
CA VAL A 15 1.47 -16.54 4.62
C VAL A 15 2.91 -16.09 4.37
N ASP A 16 3.39 -16.30 3.14
CA ASP A 16 4.71 -15.86 2.68
C ASP A 16 4.61 -15.17 1.29
N PHE A 17 5.74 -14.85 0.70
CA PHE A 17 5.86 -14.12 -0.56
C PHE A 17 5.28 -14.84 -1.81
N ARG A 18 4.83 -16.10 -1.72
CA ARG A 18 4.39 -16.90 -2.89
C ARG A 18 3.04 -16.49 -3.45
N THR A 19 2.16 -16.00 -2.61
CA THR A 19 0.79 -15.60 -2.97
C THR A 19 0.65 -14.09 -3.18
N ALA A 20 1.77 -13.35 -3.10
CA ALA A 20 1.81 -11.89 -3.24
C ALA A 20 0.83 -11.17 -2.31
N ASP A 21 0.60 -11.74 -1.11
CA ASP A 21 -0.17 -11.09 -0.07
C ASP A 21 0.57 -9.86 0.48
N ASP A 22 -0.17 -8.91 1.03
CA ASP A 22 0.34 -7.61 1.47
C ASP A 22 1.35 -7.73 2.63
N ALA A 23 1.23 -8.75 3.49
CA ALA A 23 2.16 -9.00 4.59
C ALA A 23 2.43 -10.49 4.83
N GLY A 24 3.58 -10.79 5.41
CA GLY A 24 3.88 -12.12 5.93
C GLY A 24 3.14 -12.39 7.25
N VAL A 25 2.65 -13.65 7.43
CA VAL A 25 1.94 -14.06 8.66
C VAL A 25 2.62 -15.26 9.28
N PHE A 26 2.94 -15.13 10.57
CA PHE A 26 3.65 -16.17 11.35
C PHE A 26 2.88 -16.52 12.62
N ALA A 27 2.58 -17.81 12.81
CA ALA A 27 1.93 -18.30 14.01
C ALA A 27 2.92 -18.24 15.20
N TRP A 28 2.58 -17.49 16.23
CA TRP A 28 3.35 -17.34 17.46
C TRP A 28 2.57 -17.95 18.62
N GLU A 29 2.92 -19.17 19.02
CA GLU A 29 2.23 -19.90 20.08
C GLU A 29 0.71 -20.07 19.83
N ALA A 30 -0.05 -20.32 20.90
CA ALA A 30 -1.51 -20.36 20.83
C ALA A 30 -2.08 -18.94 20.91
N GLY A 31 -2.80 -18.48 19.88
CA GLY A 31 -3.44 -17.16 19.86
C GLY A 31 -3.28 -16.44 18.54
N PRO A 32 -3.27 -15.11 18.54
CA PRO A 32 -3.08 -14.31 17.33
C PRO A 32 -1.74 -14.58 16.66
N ALA A 33 -1.74 -14.64 15.34
CA ALA A 33 -0.53 -14.69 14.55
C ALA A 33 0.08 -13.30 14.39
N LEU A 34 1.41 -13.25 14.21
CA LEU A 34 2.12 -12.03 13.87
C LEU A 34 1.95 -11.71 12.40
N VAL A 35 1.64 -10.46 12.09
CA VAL A 35 1.65 -9.89 10.73
C VAL A 35 2.86 -8.98 10.63
N GLN A 36 3.72 -9.18 9.62
CA GLN A 36 4.92 -8.38 9.45
C GLN A 36 5.05 -7.88 8.02
N THR A 37 5.27 -6.59 7.89
CA THR A 37 5.55 -5.93 6.63
C THR A 37 6.66 -4.89 6.78
N VAL A 38 7.18 -4.43 5.64
CA VAL A 38 8.15 -3.34 5.55
C VAL A 38 7.92 -2.55 4.27
N ASP A 39 7.62 -1.27 4.43
CA ASP A 39 7.44 -0.35 3.32
C ASP A 39 8.20 0.94 3.55
N PHE A 40 8.97 1.35 2.55
CA PHE A 40 9.65 2.65 2.52
C PHE A 40 9.85 3.10 1.07
N PHE A 41 9.77 4.40 0.83
CA PHE A 41 9.84 4.96 -0.52
C PHE A 41 10.42 6.37 -0.53
N THR A 42 10.70 6.88 -1.72
CA THR A 42 11.18 8.26 -1.93
C THR A 42 10.04 9.27 -1.83
N PRO A 43 10.30 10.56 -1.51
CA PRO A 43 9.25 11.57 -1.41
C PRO A 43 8.35 11.63 -2.64
N ILE A 44 7.04 11.64 -2.40
CA ILE A 44 5.99 11.78 -3.42
C ILE A 44 5.25 13.11 -3.31
N VAL A 45 5.56 13.90 -2.29
CA VAL A 45 5.09 15.26 -2.04
C VAL A 45 6.27 16.10 -1.54
N ASP A 46 6.20 17.42 -1.70
CA ASP A 46 7.29 18.32 -1.33
C ASP A 46 7.30 18.66 0.17
N ASP A 47 6.14 18.64 0.83
CA ASP A 47 6.02 18.91 2.26
C ASP A 47 6.56 17.73 3.09
N PRO A 48 7.61 17.92 3.91
CA PRO A 48 8.24 16.83 4.65
C PRO A 48 7.33 16.23 5.74
N TYR A 49 6.47 17.03 6.37
CA TYR A 49 5.53 16.53 7.36
C TYR A 49 4.46 15.66 6.72
N LEU A 50 3.89 16.09 5.59
CA LEU A 50 2.93 15.29 4.83
C LEU A 50 3.56 14.01 4.27
N TYR A 51 4.82 14.07 3.79
CA TYR A 51 5.54 12.87 3.37
C TYR A 51 5.67 11.86 4.51
N GLY A 52 6.03 12.30 5.71
CA GLY A 52 6.09 11.44 6.89
C GLY A 52 4.74 10.81 7.23
N GLN A 53 3.65 11.58 7.15
CA GLN A 53 2.29 11.07 7.36
C GLN A 53 1.91 9.98 6.34
N ILE A 54 2.18 10.22 5.06
CA ILE A 54 1.88 9.28 3.98
C ILE A 54 2.70 8.00 4.14
N ALA A 55 3.99 8.13 4.49
CA ALA A 55 4.85 6.98 4.71
C ALA A 55 4.33 6.07 5.83
N ALA A 56 3.89 6.62 6.95
CA ALA A 56 3.30 5.85 8.03
C ALA A 56 1.96 5.21 7.63
N ALA A 57 1.07 5.96 6.97
CA ALA A 57 -0.22 5.44 6.52
C ALA A 57 -0.06 4.28 5.53
N ASN A 58 0.92 4.38 4.61
CA ASN A 58 1.24 3.32 3.65
C ASN A 58 1.79 2.07 4.34
N SER A 59 2.79 2.22 5.22
CA SER A 59 3.37 1.06 5.93
C SER A 59 2.39 0.33 6.85
N LEU A 60 1.36 1.01 7.34
CA LEU A 60 0.29 0.42 8.16
C LEU A 60 -0.77 -0.30 7.31
N SER A 61 -0.88 0.04 6.03
CA SER A 61 -1.95 -0.40 5.13
C SER A 61 -1.97 -1.91 4.95
N ASP A 62 -0.81 -2.53 4.76
CA ASP A 62 -0.66 -3.97 4.59
C ASP A 62 -1.27 -4.76 5.76
N VAL A 63 -1.04 -4.29 6.99
CA VAL A 63 -1.59 -4.95 8.18
C VAL A 63 -3.12 -4.87 8.18
N TYR A 64 -3.69 -3.73 7.77
CA TYR A 64 -5.15 -3.58 7.65
C TYR A 64 -5.71 -4.43 6.52
N ALA A 65 -5.00 -4.55 5.39
CA ALA A 65 -5.40 -5.39 4.25
C ALA A 65 -5.46 -6.88 4.62
N MET A 66 -4.60 -7.32 5.54
CA MET A 66 -4.64 -8.68 6.10
C MET A 66 -5.72 -8.88 7.18
N GLY A 67 -6.57 -7.89 7.47
CA GLY A 67 -7.54 -7.95 8.58
C GLY A 67 -6.89 -7.88 9.95
N GLY A 68 -5.63 -7.49 10.02
CA GLY A 68 -4.83 -7.39 11.23
C GLY A 68 -4.96 -6.04 11.94
N ARG A 69 -4.45 -6.00 13.16
CA ARG A 69 -4.31 -4.79 13.97
C ARG A 69 -2.81 -4.48 14.12
N PRO A 70 -2.30 -3.36 13.61
CA PRO A 70 -0.91 -2.95 13.81
C PRO A 70 -0.65 -2.65 15.30
N LEU A 71 0.54 -3.00 15.80
CA LEU A 71 0.92 -2.91 17.21
C LEU A 71 2.14 -2.02 17.41
N THR A 72 3.22 -2.30 16.65
CA THR A 72 4.50 -1.61 16.78
C THR A 72 5.11 -1.29 15.43
N ALA A 73 5.96 -0.29 15.40
CA ALA A 73 6.70 0.11 14.21
C ALA A 73 8.17 0.37 14.53
N LEU A 74 9.04 0.09 13.55
CA LEU A 74 10.44 0.49 13.51
C LEU A 74 10.64 1.42 12.30
N ALA A 75 11.17 2.61 12.50
CA ALA A 75 11.45 3.53 11.39
C ALA A 75 12.63 3.05 10.54
N ILE A 76 12.47 3.10 9.23
CA ILE A 76 13.54 2.90 8.25
C ILE A 76 13.76 4.23 7.55
N ALA A 77 14.98 4.75 7.66
CA ALA A 77 15.30 6.07 7.16
C ALA A 77 16.65 6.08 6.42
N ALA A 78 16.66 6.67 5.24
CA ALA A 78 17.85 6.92 4.46
C ALA A 78 17.86 8.40 4.04
N PHE A 79 18.95 9.11 4.36
CA PHE A 79 19.04 10.54 4.10
C PHE A 79 20.38 10.92 3.49
N PRO A 80 20.42 11.95 2.60
CA PRO A 80 21.66 12.53 2.11
C PRO A 80 22.48 13.14 3.24
N GLU A 81 23.79 12.97 3.14
CA GLU A 81 24.71 13.60 4.10
C GLU A 81 24.76 15.12 3.96
N VAL A 82 24.51 15.63 2.76
CA VAL A 82 24.58 17.05 2.39
C VAL A 82 23.29 17.47 1.67
N GLY A 83 22.84 18.68 1.95
CA GLY A 83 21.69 19.29 1.25
C GLY A 83 20.33 19.03 1.90
N LEU A 84 20.29 18.33 3.03
CA LEU A 84 19.07 18.16 3.82
C LEU A 84 19.30 18.72 5.24
N ASP A 85 18.49 19.69 5.65
CA ASP A 85 18.59 20.26 6.98
C ASP A 85 17.90 19.36 8.04
N THR A 86 18.30 19.55 9.29
CA THR A 86 17.80 18.77 10.43
C THR A 86 16.32 19.00 10.69
N ASP A 87 15.79 20.17 10.34
CA ASP A 87 14.36 20.47 10.56
C ASP A 87 13.48 19.71 9.58
N THR A 88 13.88 19.61 8.33
CA THR A 88 13.23 18.77 7.32
C THR A 88 13.15 17.32 7.80
N ILE A 89 14.25 16.74 8.30
CA ILE A 89 14.26 15.38 8.87
C ILE A 89 13.29 15.29 10.06
N ARG A 90 13.32 16.28 10.95
CA ARG A 90 12.43 16.33 12.11
C ARG A 90 10.95 16.36 11.70
N GLN A 91 10.59 17.14 10.66
CA GLN A 91 9.22 17.20 10.16
C GLN A 91 8.76 15.87 9.58
N ILE A 92 9.62 15.16 8.84
CA ILE A 92 9.32 13.81 8.33
C ILE A 92 8.96 12.86 9.48
N PHE A 93 9.83 12.77 10.49
CA PHE A 93 9.58 11.91 11.65
C PHE A 93 8.33 12.33 12.42
N LYS A 94 8.12 13.63 12.60
CA LYS A 94 6.94 14.16 13.31
C LYS A 94 5.64 13.75 12.60
N GLY A 95 5.57 13.91 11.27
CA GLY A 95 4.42 13.52 10.49
C GLY A 95 4.11 12.03 10.65
N GLY A 96 5.11 11.17 10.54
CA GLY A 96 4.95 9.74 10.72
C GLY A 96 4.51 9.35 12.13
N VAL A 97 5.12 9.93 13.17
CA VAL A 97 4.76 9.67 14.57
C VAL A 97 3.31 10.07 14.88
N ASP A 98 2.84 11.18 14.30
CA ASP A 98 1.46 11.63 14.52
C ASP A 98 0.45 10.63 13.93
N VAL A 99 0.73 10.03 12.77
CA VAL A 99 -0.11 8.97 12.17
C VAL A 99 0.00 7.66 12.94
N LEU A 100 1.20 7.26 13.39
CA LEU A 100 1.35 6.06 14.24
C LEU A 100 0.54 6.22 15.54
N ARG A 101 0.54 7.40 16.14
CA ARG A 101 -0.25 7.70 17.34
C ARG A 101 -1.76 7.62 17.06
N GLU A 102 -2.23 8.17 15.94
CA GLU A 102 -3.63 8.06 15.49
C GLU A 102 -4.04 6.58 15.33
N ALA A 103 -3.15 5.76 14.76
CA ALA A 103 -3.36 4.32 14.61
C ALA A 103 -3.32 3.53 15.93
N GLY A 104 -2.77 4.11 17.00
CA GLY A 104 -2.53 3.43 18.29
C GLY A 104 -1.29 2.52 18.24
N VAL A 105 -0.30 2.84 17.41
CA VAL A 105 0.92 2.04 17.18
C VAL A 105 2.11 2.63 17.91
N ALA A 106 2.85 1.80 18.65
CA ALA A 106 4.04 2.21 19.36
C ALA A 106 5.27 2.24 18.44
N LEU A 107 5.93 3.39 18.33
CA LEU A 107 7.25 3.47 17.69
C LEU A 107 8.32 2.98 18.68
N LEU A 108 9.00 1.88 18.35
CA LEU A 108 10.01 1.26 19.23
C LEU A 108 11.45 1.74 18.95
N GLY A 109 11.66 2.37 17.80
CA GLY A 109 12.98 2.80 17.35
C GLY A 109 13.10 2.70 15.84
N GLY A 110 14.26 2.30 15.35
CA GLY A 110 14.48 2.13 13.90
C GLY A 110 15.95 2.20 13.54
N HIS A 111 16.23 2.35 12.26
CA HIS A 111 17.58 2.45 11.74
C HIS A 111 17.69 3.55 10.68
N THR A 112 18.78 4.30 10.71
CA THR A 112 19.06 5.36 9.74
C THR A 112 20.37 5.07 9.02
N VAL A 113 20.37 5.18 7.69
CA VAL A 113 21.57 5.06 6.86
C VAL A 113 21.79 6.32 6.02
N ARG A 114 23.00 6.50 5.50
CA ARG A 114 23.30 7.53 4.51
C ARG A 114 22.98 6.99 3.12
N ASP A 115 22.27 7.77 2.33
CA ASP A 115 21.93 7.44 0.94
C ASP A 115 21.88 8.74 0.12
N ARG A 116 22.01 8.64 -1.19
CA ARG A 116 21.90 9.81 -2.07
C ARG A 116 20.48 10.34 -2.20
N GLU A 117 19.50 9.49 -1.96
CA GLU A 117 18.07 9.80 -2.04
C GLU A 117 17.42 9.66 -0.68
N ILE A 118 16.48 10.54 -0.39
CA ILE A 118 15.62 10.37 0.78
C ILE A 118 14.75 9.13 0.58
N LYS A 119 14.78 8.22 1.56
CA LYS A 119 13.84 7.10 1.66
C LYS A 119 13.37 7.02 3.11
N PHE A 120 12.07 6.87 3.30
CA PHE A 120 11.48 6.81 4.63
C PHE A 120 10.27 5.91 4.64
N GLY A 121 10.08 5.19 5.73
CA GLY A 121 8.96 4.32 5.98
C GLY A 121 9.14 3.52 7.26
N TYR A 122 8.43 2.41 7.37
CA TYR A 122 8.41 1.64 8.60
C TYR A 122 8.38 0.13 8.31
N ALA A 123 9.04 -0.63 9.19
CA ALA A 123 8.72 -2.03 9.40
C ALA A 123 7.63 -2.11 10.47
N VAL A 124 6.51 -2.73 10.16
CA VAL A 124 5.35 -2.80 11.04
C VAL A 124 5.12 -4.24 11.48
N THR A 125 4.88 -4.41 12.77
CA THR A 125 4.39 -5.66 13.34
C THR A 125 2.97 -5.46 13.84
N GLY A 126 2.08 -6.34 13.39
CA GLY A 126 0.69 -6.42 13.80
C GLY A 126 0.32 -7.80 14.32
N ALA A 127 -0.95 -7.97 14.64
CA ALA A 127 -1.53 -9.24 15.03
C ALA A 127 -2.85 -9.47 14.32
N VAL A 128 -3.12 -10.73 13.94
CA VAL A 128 -4.37 -11.16 13.31
C VAL A 128 -4.83 -12.49 13.90
N ASP A 129 -6.14 -12.70 13.99
CA ASP A 129 -6.71 -14.01 14.23
C ASP A 129 -6.52 -14.87 12.98
N PRO A 130 -5.75 -15.99 13.01
CA PRO A 130 -5.51 -16.80 11.82
C PRO A 130 -6.78 -17.33 11.15
N ALA A 131 -7.87 -17.48 11.89
CA ALA A 131 -9.15 -17.94 11.36
C ALA A 131 -9.96 -16.82 10.66
N LYS A 132 -9.52 -15.56 10.79
CA LYS A 132 -10.20 -14.36 10.27
C LYS A 132 -9.31 -13.49 9.41
N MET A 133 -8.09 -13.92 9.13
CA MET A 133 -7.19 -13.16 8.27
C MET A 133 -7.73 -13.10 6.84
N TRP A 134 -7.48 -11.99 6.19
CA TRP A 134 -7.78 -11.80 4.78
C TRP A 134 -6.51 -12.01 3.96
N THR A 135 -6.66 -12.53 2.77
CA THR A 135 -5.55 -12.77 1.83
C THR A 135 -5.98 -12.43 0.41
N ASN A 136 -5.03 -12.38 -0.50
CA ASN A 136 -5.32 -12.28 -1.94
C ASN A 136 -6.03 -13.53 -2.48
N ALA A 137 -5.80 -14.68 -1.88
CA ALA A 137 -6.23 -16.00 -2.34
C ALA A 137 -7.56 -16.43 -1.71
N GLY A 138 -8.63 -15.77 -2.02
CA GLY A 138 -9.92 -16.17 -1.42
C GLY A 138 -11.16 -15.72 -2.19
N ALA A 139 -10.99 -14.87 -3.20
CA ALA A 139 -12.09 -14.36 -4.00
C ALA A 139 -12.81 -15.47 -4.77
N ARG A 140 -14.12 -15.35 -4.90
CA ARG A 140 -15.02 -16.38 -5.48
C ARG A 140 -15.88 -15.79 -6.57
N ALA A 141 -16.29 -16.65 -7.50
CA ALA A 141 -17.28 -16.25 -8.50
C ALA A 141 -18.58 -15.79 -7.83
N GLY A 142 -19.07 -14.62 -8.20
CA GLY A 142 -20.25 -13.99 -7.62
C GLY A 142 -19.94 -12.97 -6.51
N ASP A 143 -18.69 -12.84 -6.09
CA ASP A 143 -18.28 -11.77 -5.16
C ASP A 143 -18.40 -10.39 -5.82
N VAL A 144 -18.67 -9.38 -4.99
CA VAL A 144 -18.69 -7.98 -5.39
C VAL A 144 -17.43 -7.30 -4.90
N LEU A 145 -16.78 -6.51 -5.79
CA LEU A 145 -15.58 -5.77 -5.50
C LEU A 145 -15.92 -4.37 -4.96
N PHE A 146 -15.25 -3.97 -3.90
CA PHE A 146 -15.34 -2.63 -3.33
C PHE A 146 -13.99 -1.94 -3.34
N LEU A 147 -13.93 -0.73 -3.86
CA LEU A 147 -12.77 0.14 -3.78
C LEU A 147 -13.06 1.26 -2.77
N THR A 148 -12.33 1.29 -1.68
CA THR A 148 -12.62 2.16 -0.52
C THR A 148 -12.07 3.58 -0.64
N LYS A 149 -11.19 3.82 -1.62
CA LYS A 149 -10.62 5.15 -1.92
C LYS A 149 -10.54 5.36 -3.43
N PRO A 150 -10.62 6.62 -3.92
CA PRO A 150 -10.35 6.91 -5.33
C PRO A 150 -8.89 6.60 -5.68
N ILE A 151 -8.66 6.22 -6.94
CA ILE A 151 -7.32 5.95 -7.47
C ILE A 151 -6.78 7.13 -8.30
N GLY A 152 -5.47 7.09 -8.57
CA GLY A 152 -4.77 8.08 -9.41
C GLY A 152 -3.57 8.75 -8.76
N THR A 153 -3.19 8.33 -7.54
CA THR A 153 -2.04 8.89 -6.79
C THR A 153 -0.74 8.90 -7.59
N GLY A 154 -0.45 7.85 -8.38
CA GLY A 154 0.75 7.78 -9.21
C GLY A 154 0.80 8.84 -10.32
N ILE A 155 -0.35 9.21 -10.89
CA ILE A 155 -0.47 10.30 -11.87
C ILE A 155 -0.25 11.65 -11.20
N VAL A 156 -0.89 11.85 -10.03
CA VAL A 156 -0.75 13.09 -9.25
C VAL A 156 0.69 13.26 -8.78
N GLY A 157 1.34 12.22 -8.23
CA GLY A 157 2.75 12.27 -7.82
C GLY A 157 3.69 12.61 -8.98
N THR A 158 3.43 12.05 -10.18
CA THR A 158 4.19 12.42 -11.38
C THR A 158 3.93 13.87 -11.78
N ALA A 159 2.70 14.35 -11.69
CA ALA A 159 2.36 15.75 -11.99
C ALA A 159 2.99 16.72 -10.98
N ILE A 160 3.06 16.37 -9.69
CA ILE A 160 3.80 17.15 -8.65
C ILE A 160 5.28 17.24 -9.05
N LYS A 161 5.93 16.12 -9.32
CA LYS A 161 7.35 16.06 -9.70
C LYS A 161 7.71 17.00 -10.86
N PHE A 162 6.79 17.26 -11.79
CA PHE A 162 6.99 18.12 -12.95
C PHE A 162 6.33 19.49 -12.82
N GLY A 163 5.82 19.88 -11.66
CA GLY A 163 5.17 21.17 -11.43
C GLY A 163 3.89 21.38 -12.25
N ARG A 164 3.14 20.31 -12.52
CA ARG A 164 1.94 20.30 -13.38
C ARG A 164 0.64 20.02 -12.64
N ALA A 165 0.72 19.70 -11.35
CA ALA A 165 -0.44 19.30 -10.56
C ALA A 165 -1.21 20.52 -10.06
N PRO A 166 -2.52 20.68 -10.38
CA PRO A 166 -3.36 21.68 -9.75
C PRO A 166 -3.46 21.42 -8.23
N GLU A 167 -3.40 22.51 -7.43
CA GLU A 167 -3.41 22.43 -5.97
C GLU A 167 -4.62 21.62 -5.43
N ALA A 168 -5.80 21.81 -6.01
CA ALA A 168 -7.00 21.09 -5.60
C ALA A 168 -6.91 19.58 -5.81
N VAL A 169 -6.21 19.11 -6.86
CA VAL A 169 -6.00 17.69 -7.12
C VAL A 169 -4.95 17.12 -6.17
N VAL A 170 -3.88 17.89 -5.91
CA VAL A 170 -2.85 17.53 -4.92
C VAL A 170 -3.47 17.36 -3.54
N ALA A 171 -4.30 18.32 -3.11
CA ALA A 171 -4.96 18.26 -1.81
C ALA A 171 -5.85 17.01 -1.65
N GLN A 172 -6.61 16.62 -2.67
CA GLN A 172 -7.42 15.40 -2.66
C GLN A 172 -6.54 14.14 -2.54
N ALA A 173 -5.48 14.04 -3.34
CA ALA A 173 -4.59 12.89 -3.34
C ALA A 173 -3.84 12.77 -1.99
N VAL A 174 -3.31 13.86 -1.46
CA VAL A 174 -2.63 13.90 -0.15
C VAL A 174 -3.60 13.49 0.96
N ALA A 175 -4.83 14.05 0.97
CA ALA A 175 -5.84 13.68 1.97
C ALA A 175 -6.15 12.18 1.92
N SER A 176 -6.29 11.61 0.72
CA SER A 176 -6.52 10.17 0.54
C SER A 176 -5.34 9.33 1.00
N MET A 177 -4.11 9.67 0.62
CA MET A 177 -2.89 8.92 0.97
C MET A 177 -2.61 8.90 2.48
N ARG A 178 -2.86 10.01 3.18
CA ARG A 178 -2.65 10.10 4.64
C ARG A 178 -3.79 9.49 5.47
N THR A 179 -4.95 9.24 4.87
CA THR A 179 -6.07 8.59 5.54
C THR A 179 -5.77 7.11 5.76
N LEU A 180 -5.81 6.66 7.01
CA LEU A 180 -5.61 5.25 7.36
C LEU A 180 -6.69 4.36 6.74
N ASN A 181 -6.31 3.18 6.25
CA ASN A 181 -7.23 2.14 5.82
C ASN A 181 -7.93 1.43 7.00
N LYS A 182 -7.62 1.85 8.23
CA LYS A 182 -8.21 1.36 9.48
C LYS A 182 -9.75 1.36 9.45
N GLY A 183 -10.35 2.50 9.06
CA GLY A 183 -11.81 2.62 9.04
C GLY A 183 -12.48 1.66 8.05
N ALA A 184 -11.86 1.40 6.90
CA ALA A 184 -12.33 0.40 5.95
C ALA A 184 -12.23 -1.01 6.53
N ALA A 185 -11.08 -1.37 7.11
CA ALA A 185 -10.87 -2.67 7.75
C ALA A 185 -11.85 -2.91 8.91
N GLU A 186 -12.08 -1.92 9.76
CA GLU A 186 -13.05 -1.99 10.85
C GLU A 186 -14.49 -2.18 10.33
N ALA A 187 -14.86 -1.49 9.26
CA ALA A 187 -16.18 -1.65 8.63
C ALA A 187 -16.40 -3.04 8.03
N MET A 188 -15.34 -3.68 7.54
CA MET A 188 -15.37 -5.02 6.95
C MET A 188 -15.29 -6.15 8.00
N ALA A 189 -14.85 -5.89 9.22
CA ALA A 189 -14.51 -6.91 10.22
C ALA A 189 -15.66 -7.86 10.62
N GLY A 190 -16.89 -7.57 10.30
CA GLY A 190 -18.06 -8.44 10.56
C GLY A 190 -18.67 -9.05 9.29
N LEU A 191 -18.07 -8.79 8.14
CA LEU A 191 -18.60 -9.21 6.84
C LEU A 191 -17.89 -10.48 6.34
N PRO A 192 -18.50 -11.24 5.44
CA PRO A 192 -17.86 -12.39 4.80
C PRO A 192 -16.89 -11.92 3.70
N VAL A 193 -15.75 -11.36 4.11
CA VAL A 193 -14.68 -10.93 3.18
C VAL A 193 -13.92 -12.16 2.72
N HIS A 194 -13.90 -12.42 1.42
CA HIS A 194 -13.22 -13.57 0.82
C HIS A 194 -11.81 -13.25 0.34
N GLY A 195 -11.54 -12.00 -0.07
CA GLY A 195 -10.22 -11.54 -0.47
C GLY A 195 -10.08 -10.04 -0.21
N CYS A 196 -8.87 -9.61 0.11
CA CYS A 196 -8.56 -8.21 0.35
C CYS A 196 -7.11 -7.95 -0.04
N THR A 197 -6.85 -6.78 -0.60
CA THR A 197 -5.51 -6.22 -0.85
C THR A 197 -5.60 -4.70 -0.78
N ASP A 198 -4.51 -4.02 -0.54
CA ASP A 198 -4.44 -2.59 -0.76
C ASP A 198 -3.97 -2.26 -2.19
N ILE A 199 -4.14 -1.02 -2.63
CA ILE A 199 -3.76 -0.59 -3.99
C ILE A 199 -2.59 0.38 -3.88
N THR A 200 -1.40 -0.08 -4.26
CA THR A 200 -0.15 0.67 -4.20
C THR A 200 0.54 0.78 -5.56
N GLY A 201 1.82 0.46 -5.65
CA GLY A 201 2.68 0.72 -6.80
C GLY A 201 2.29 0.02 -8.10
N PHE A 202 1.65 -1.14 -8.04
CA PHE A 202 1.17 -1.86 -9.25
C PHE A 202 -0.15 -1.31 -9.80
N GLY A 203 -0.83 -0.46 -9.03
CA GLY A 203 -2.13 0.10 -9.40
C GLY A 203 -3.26 -0.93 -9.39
N LEU A 204 -4.48 -0.46 -9.64
CA LEU A 204 -5.67 -1.31 -9.55
C LEU A 204 -5.58 -2.58 -10.41
N VAL A 205 -5.14 -2.45 -11.66
CA VAL A 205 -5.05 -3.60 -12.58
C VAL A 205 -4.01 -4.62 -12.10
N GLY A 206 -2.88 -4.16 -11.56
CA GLY A 206 -1.84 -5.05 -11.04
C GLY A 206 -2.34 -5.85 -9.84
N HIS A 207 -2.80 -5.18 -8.79
CA HIS A 207 -3.27 -5.85 -7.58
C HIS A 207 -4.53 -6.70 -7.82
N ALA A 208 -5.46 -6.25 -8.68
CA ALA A 208 -6.58 -7.09 -9.11
C ALA A 208 -6.12 -8.35 -9.87
N THR A 209 -5.06 -8.26 -10.67
CA THR A 209 -4.49 -9.42 -11.36
C THR A 209 -3.87 -10.41 -10.37
N GLU A 210 -3.13 -9.92 -9.37
CA GLU A 210 -2.55 -10.75 -8.31
C GLU A 210 -3.65 -11.48 -7.52
N MET A 211 -4.70 -10.78 -7.11
CA MET A 211 -5.86 -11.37 -6.43
C MET A 211 -6.57 -12.40 -7.32
N ALA A 212 -6.81 -12.08 -8.59
CA ALA A 212 -7.45 -13.01 -9.54
C ALA A 212 -6.65 -14.31 -9.69
N GLN A 213 -5.32 -14.20 -9.84
CA GLN A 213 -4.42 -15.34 -9.98
C GLN A 213 -4.35 -16.19 -8.70
N ALA A 214 -4.17 -15.53 -7.53
CA ALA A 214 -4.12 -16.22 -6.25
C ALA A 214 -5.43 -16.96 -5.93
N SER A 215 -6.56 -16.41 -6.38
CA SER A 215 -7.91 -16.98 -6.17
C SER A 215 -8.36 -17.96 -7.27
N GLY A 216 -7.68 -18.01 -8.41
CA GLY A 216 -8.09 -18.83 -9.56
C GLY A 216 -9.39 -18.36 -10.22
N VAL A 217 -9.68 -17.06 -10.22
CA VAL A 217 -10.89 -16.44 -10.76
C VAL A 217 -10.56 -15.34 -11.78
N THR A 218 -11.57 -14.89 -12.50
CA THR A 218 -11.49 -13.67 -13.32
C THR A 218 -12.20 -12.54 -12.60
N LEU A 219 -11.56 -11.39 -12.45
CA LEU A 219 -12.18 -10.16 -11.94
C LEU A 219 -12.64 -9.30 -13.11
N GLU A 220 -13.92 -8.92 -13.12
CA GLU A 220 -14.50 -7.99 -14.09
C GLU A 220 -14.62 -6.60 -13.45
N LEU A 221 -13.97 -5.61 -14.04
CA LEU A 221 -13.96 -4.23 -13.56
C LEU A 221 -14.70 -3.33 -14.55
N ASP A 222 -15.75 -2.66 -14.10
CA ASP A 222 -16.40 -1.61 -14.87
C ASP A 222 -15.59 -0.30 -14.73
N ALA A 223 -14.91 0.10 -15.80
CA ALA A 223 -14.08 1.30 -15.81
C ALA A 223 -14.86 2.58 -15.47
N ALA A 224 -16.16 2.64 -15.80
CA ALA A 224 -17.00 3.79 -15.49
C ALA A 224 -17.37 3.88 -14.00
N ALA A 225 -17.35 2.76 -13.30
CA ALA A 225 -17.65 2.69 -11.86
C ALA A 225 -16.43 2.91 -10.96
N ILE A 226 -15.22 2.96 -11.52
CA ILE A 226 -13.99 3.15 -10.73
C ILE A 226 -13.88 4.61 -10.26
N PRO A 227 -13.88 4.87 -8.94
CA PRO A 227 -13.70 6.22 -8.43
C PRO A 227 -12.26 6.72 -8.66
N VAL A 228 -12.14 7.91 -9.23
CA VAL A 228 -10.88 8.62 -9.46
C VAL A 228 -10.93 10.02 -8.84
N PHE A 229 -9.77 10.64 -8.60
CA PHE A 229 -9.74 12.02 -8.11
C PHE A 229 -10.34 12.98 -9.13
N ALA A 230 -11.17 13.91 -8.66
CA ALA A 230 -11.81 14.91 -9.54
C ALA A 230 -10.75 15.75 -10.27
N GLY A 231 -10.86 15.84 -11.59
CA GLY A 231 -9.94 16.57 -12.45
C GLY A 231 -8.65 15.82 -12.84
N ILE A 232 -8.53 14.55 -12.47
CA ILE A 232 -7.33 13.76 -12.79
C ILE A 232 -7.23 13.47 -14.29
N GLU A 233 -8.33 13.38 -15.00
CA GLU A 233 -8.40 13.05 -16.43
C GLU A 233 -7.53 13.98 -17.26
N ALA A 234 -7.51 15.26 -16.92
CA ALA A 234 -6.70 16.26 -17.59
C ALA A 234 -5.19 16.05 -17.41
N LEU A 235 -4.79 15.30 -16.38
CA LEU A 235 -3.39 15.04 -16.06
C LEU A 235 -2.83 13.76 -16.69
N VAL A 236 -3.68 12.79 -17.03
CA VAL A 236 -3.30 11.44 -17.46
C VAL A 236 -2.34 11.46 -18.65
N ALA A 237 -2.65 12.22 -19.70
CA ALA A 237 -1.89 12.19 -20.95
C ALA A 237 -0.43 12.65 -20.77
N ALA A 238 -0.20 13.69 -19.94
CA ALA A 238 1.09 14.33 -19.75
C ALA A 238 1.92 13.75 -18.58
N ASN A 239 1.32 12.92 -17.72
CA ASN A 239 1.93 12.49 -16.46
C ASN A 239 1.97 10.96 -16.31
N ARG A 240 2.24 10.25 -17.40
CA ARG A 240 2.49 8.81 -17.37
C ARG A 240 3.86 8.55 -16.73
N SER A 241 3.86 7.82 -15.61
CA SER A 241 5.10 7.43 -14.94
C SER A 241 5.80 6.27 -15.65
N GLY A 242 7.10 6.10 -15.39
CA GLY A 242 7.82 4.89 -15.81
C GLY A 242 7.20 3.62 -15.21
N GLY A 243 6.72 3.68 -13.97
CA GLY A 243 5.99 2.60 -13.31
C GLY A 243 4.72 2.19 -14.06
N LEU A 244 3.96 3.14 -14.60
CA LEU A 244 2.78 2.82 -15.41
C LEU A 244 3.15 1.98 -16.65
N SER A 245 4.25 2.34 -17.32
CA SER A 245 4.69 1.63 -18.52
C SER A 245 5.19 0.22 -18.18
N SER A 246 5.97 0.05 -17.11
CA SER A 246 6.44 -1.25 -16.65
C SER A 246 5.31 -2.14 -16.15
N ASN A 247 4.36 -1.60 -15.38
CA ASN A 247 3.18 -2.34 -14.92
C ASN A 247 2.34 -2.81 -16.11
N ARG A 248 2.08 -1.93 -17.09
CA ARG A 248 1.35 -2.29 -18.29
C ARG A 248 2.03 -3.44 -19.05
N ALA A 249 3.35 -3.41 -19.21
CA ALA A 249 4.09 -4.49 -19.86
C ALA A 249 4.04 -5.79 -19.05
N HIS A 250 4.13 -5.69 -17.70
CA HIS A 250 4.14 -6.87 -16.83
C HIS A 250 2.79 -7.60 -16.79
N PHE A 251 1.68 -6.86 -16.83
CA PHE A 251 0.33 -7.42 -16.73
C PHE A 251 -0.41 -7.54 -18.08
N ALA A 252 0.24 -7.21 -19.21
CA ALA A 252 -0.39 -7.15 -20.53
C ALA A 252 -1.10 -8.45 -20.96
N ASP A 253 -0.52 -9.59 -20.63
CA ASP A 253 -1.07 -10.90 -21.02
C ASP A 253 -2.16 -11.41 -20.08
N ARG A 254 -2.41 -10.70 -18.97
CA ARG A 254 -3.30 -11.11 -17.88
C ARG A 254 -4.50 -10.18 -17.69
N ALA A 255 -4.44 -8.98 -18.25
CA ALA A 255 -5.51 -7.99 -18.20
C ALA A 255 -5.96 -7.63 -19.62
N GLN A 256 -7.23 -7.77 -19.91
CA GLN A 256 -7.82 -7.47 -21.21
C GLN A 256 -8.85 -6.37 -21.08
N LEU A 257 -8.83 -5.42 -22.01
CA LEU A 257 -9.92 -4.48 -22.19
C LEU A 257 -11.02 -5.18 -23.03
N ALA A 258 -12.13 -5.47 -22.39
CA ALA A 258 -13.33 -5.88 -23.15
C ALA A 258 -13.86 -4.69 -23.94
N SER A 259 -14.26 -4.89 -25.19
CA SER A 259 -15.00 -3.89 -25.93
C SER A 259 -16.31 -3.60 -25.20
N PRO A 260 -16.75 -2.32 -25.12
CA PRO A 260 -18.07 -2.01 -24.57
C PRO A 260 -19.12 -2.84 -25.31
N LYS A 261 -19.97 -3.55 -24.55
CA LYS A 261 -21.13 -4.29 -25.09
C LYS A 261 -22.18 -3.32 -25.56
#